data_1e86459ee4e35e33ad9959439f3d9e77
#
_entry.id   1e86459ee4e35e33ad9959439f3d9e77
#
_cell.length_a   1.000
_cell.length_b   1.000
_cell.length_c   1.000
_cell.angle_alpha   90.00
_cell.angle_beta   90.00
_cell.angle_gamma   90.00
#
_symmetry.space_group_name_H-M   'P 1'
#
loop_
_entity.id
_entity.type
_entity.pdbx_description
1 polymer ?
#
loop_
_entity_poly.entity_id
_entity_poly.type
_entity_poly.pdbx_seq_one_letter_code
_entity_poly.pdbx_strand_id
1 'polypeptide(L)'
;HPSNSYIYLYGDMNMEEKLRWLDEKYLSDFENEPVDSEIHLQKPFTEMKEVVQEYSIASEESEEDNTYLSYNKVISTTLDEKLYLAFEILDYALLSAPGAPLKKALLDAGVGKDISGSYDNGVYQPIFSVISKNANVEQKEEFVRVIEDTLKDIVKNGINKKALRAGINYHEFRFREADFGNYPRGLMYGLQLFDSWLYDETKPFIH
;
A
#
# COMPACT_ATOMS: atom_id res chain seq x y z
N HIS A 1 1.40 -24.27 -12.37
CA HIS A 1 1.86 -24.54 -13.72
C HIS A 1 2.72 -23.38 -14.23
N PRO A 2 3.84 -23.60 -14.99
CA PRO A 2 4.69 -22.52 -15.51
C PRO A 2 3.97 -21.50 -16.39
N SER A 3 2.91 -21.92 -17.10
CA SER A 3 2.09 -20.99 -17.90
C SER A 3 1.37 -19.90 -17.07
N ASN A 4 1.34 -20.04 -15.76
CA ASN A 4 0.79 -19.07 -14.81
C ASN A 4 1.87 -18.58 -13.86
N SER A 5 3.04 -18.20 -14.38
CA SER A 5 4.15 -17.72 -13.57
C SER A 5 4.95 -16.65 -14.28
N TYR A 6 5.52 -15.75 -13.50
CA TYR A 6 6.50 -14.77 -13.93
C TYR A 6 7.85 -15.10 -13.31
N ILE A 7 8.91 -15.07 -14.11
CA ILE A 7 10.26 -15.32 -13.64
C ILE A 7 11.07 -14.04 -13.78
N TYR A 8 11.60 -13.58 -12.67
CA TYR A 8 12.46 -12.41 -12.62
C TYR A 8 13.86 -12.79 -12.14
N LEU A 9 14.87 -12.48 -12.94
CA LEU A 9 16.26 -12.77 -12.64
C LEU A 9 17.02 -11.45 -12.46
N TYR A 10 17.73 -11.33 -11.35
CA TYR A 10 18.53 -10.16 -11.06
C TYR A 10 19.84 -10.55 -10.38
N GLY A 11 20.95 -9.97 -10.82
CA GLY A 11 22.28 -10.14 -10.23
C GLY A 11 23.37 -10.24 -11.28
N ASP A 12 24.61 -10.37 -10.82
CA ASP A 12 25.78 -10.62 -11.66
C ASP A 12 25.84 -12.11 -12.03
N MET A 13 25.19 -12.44 -13.15
CA MET A 13 25.11 -13.82 -13.66
C MET A 13 25.14 -13.86 -15.18
N ASN A 14 25.58 -14.98 -15.73
CA ASN A 14 25.42 -15.26 -17.15
C ASN A 14 23.94 -15.55 -17.45
N MET A 15 23.23 -14.55 -17.92
CA MET A 15 21.77 -14.63 -18.14
C MET A 15 21.42 -15.71 -19.18
N GLU A 16 22.18 -15.84 -20.25
CA GLU A 16 21.94 -16.85 -21.27
C GLU A 16 22.07 -18.28 -20.73
N GLU A 17 23.07 -18.52 -19.88
CA GLU A 17 23.23 -19.81 -19.20
C GLU A 17 22.06 -20.11 -18.26
N LYS A 18 21.58 -19.10 -17.53
CA LYS A 18 20.44 -19.27 -16.61
C LYS A 18 19.12 -19.51 -17.33
N LEU A 19 18.88 -18.78 -18.41
CA LEU A 19 17.70 -19.00 -19.24
C LEU A 19 17.72 -20.40 -19.88
N ARG A 20 18.88 -20.83 -20.41
CA ARG A 20 19.03 -22.19 -20.94
C ARG A 20 18.80 -23.25 -19.85
N TRP A 21 19.35 -23.05 -18.67
CA TRP A 21 19.15 -23.98 -17.56
C TRP A 21 17.67 -24.07 -17.15
N LEU A 22 16.94 -22.93 -17.09
CA LEU A 22 15.53 -22.91 -16.81
C LEU A 22 14.72 -23.65 -17.85
N ASP A 23 15.04 -23.45 -19.13
CA ASP A 23 14.38 -24.14 -20.23
C ASP A 23 14.64 -25.65 -20.17
N GLU A 24 15.90 -26.09 -20.19
CA GLU A 24 16.29 -27.50 -20.25
C GLU A 24 15.93 -28.31 -19.00
N LYS A 25 15.92 -27.68 -17.81
CA LYS A 25 15.75 -28.40 -16.54
C LYS A 25 14.37 -28.26 -15.92
N TYR A 26 13.56 -27.35 -16.45
CA TYR A 26 12.26 -27.07 -15.87
C TYR A 26 11.17 -26.81 -16.91
N LEU A 27 11.32 -25.82 -17.79
CA LEU A 27 10.22 -25.39 -18.66
C LEU A 27 9.94 -26.39 -19.80
N SER A 28 10.97 -27.05 -20.33
CA SER A 28 10.83 -28.04 -21.42
C SER A 28 9.98 -29.26 -21.06
N ASP A 29 9.76 -29.53 -19.79
CA ASP A 29 8.92 -30.63 -19.34
C ASP A 29 7.41 -30.28 -19.37
N PHE A 30 7.06 -29.04 -19.70
CA PHE A 30 5.69 -28.53 -19.69
C PHE A 30 5.27 -28.01 -21.06
N GLU A 31 4.09 -28.39 -21.48
CA GLU A 31 3.41 -27.77 -22.61
C GLU A 31 2.75 -26.45 -22.18
N ASN A 32 2.56 -25.52 -23.11
CA ASN A 32 1.80 -24.29 -22.81
C ASN A 32 0.33 -24.63 -22.56
N GLU A 33 -0.14 -24.34 -21.38
CA GLU A 33 -1.50 -24.64 -20.93
C GLU A 33 -2.20 -23.34 -20.50
N PRO A 34 -3.38 -23.03 -21.05
CA PRO A 34 -4.16 -21.89 -20.60
C PRO A 34 -4.60 -22.09 -19.14
N VAL A 35 -4.27 -21.12 -18.29
CA VAL A 35 -4.67 -21.12 -16.88
C VAL A 35 -5.60 -19.92 -16.65
N ASP A 36 -6.83 -20.22 -16.22
CA ASP A 36 -7.77 -19.20 -15.78
C ASP A 36 -7.38 -18.74 -14.36
N SER A 37 -6.65 -17.65 -14.29
CA SER A 37 -6.15 -17.06 -13.05
C SER A 37 -6.49 -15.56 -12.95
N GLU A 38 -7.49 -15.10 -13.71
CA GLU A 38 -7.90 -13.71 -13.70
C GLU A 38 -8.36 -13.26 -12.31
N ILE A 39 -7.75 -12.19 -11.80
CA ILE A 39 -8.16 -11.56 -10.54
C ILE A 39 -9.24 -10.54 -10.84
N HIS A 40 -10.47 -10.87 -10.46
CA HIS A 40 -11.60 -9.99 -10.67
C HIS A 40 -11.64 -8.85 -9.65
N LEU A 41 -12.08 -7.67 -10.09
CA LEU A 41 -12.27 -6.53 -9.22
C LEU A 41 -13.39 -6.79 -8.21
N GLN A 42 -13.13 -6.47 -6.95
CA GLN A 42 -14.16 -6.36 -5.94
C GLN A 42 -15.11 -5.22 -6.30
N LYS A 43 -16.40 -5.49 -6.41
CA LYS A 43 -17.40 -4.47 -6.64
C LYS A 43 -17.44 -3.49 -5.44
N PRO A 44 -17.62 -2.19 -5.70
CA PRO A 44 -17.76 -1.22 -4.62
C PRO A 44 -18.86 -1.60 -3.64
N PHE A 45 -18.60 -1.44 -2.36
CA PHE A 45 -19.65 -1.54 -1.36
C PHE A 45 -20.61 -0.36 -1.45
N THR A 46 -21.89 -0.60 -1.24
CA THR A 46 -22.94 0.44 -1.26
C THR A 46 -22.90 1.31 0.00
N GLU A 47 -22.32 0.80 1.06
CA GLU A 47 -22.17 1.46 2.35
C GLU A 47 -20.82 1.05 2.99
N MET A 48 -20.36 1.83 3.95
CA MET A 48 -19.20 1.45 4.76
C MET A 48 -19.44 0.12 5.45
N LYS A 49 -18.53 -0.82 5.31
CA LYS A 49 -18.57 -2.09 6.02
C LYS A 49 -17.74 -2.00 7.30
N GLU A 50 -18.30 -2.50 8.36
CA GLU A 50 -17.63 -2.62 9.65
C GLU A 50 -17.24 -4.08 9.88
N VAL A 51 -16.00 -4.28 10.29
CA VAL A 51 -15.47 -5.59 10.68
C VAL A 51 -14.81 -5.44 12.05
N VAL A 52 -15.21 -6.29 12.97
CA VAL A 52 -14.62 -6.34 14.31
C VAL A 52 -13.93 -7.69 14.47
N GLN A 53 -12.67 -7.64 14.89
CA GLN A 53 -11.88 -8.84 15.19
C GLN A 53 -11.23 -8.70 16.56
N GLU A 54 -11.31 -9.75 17.35
CA GLU A 54 -10.61 -9.85 18.62
C GLU A 54 -9.21 -10.40 18.40
N TYR A 55 -8.26 -9.94 19.19
CA TYR A 55 -6.91 -10.47 19.26
C TYR A 55 -6.48 -10.71 20.70
N SER A 56 -5.55 -11.62 20.91
CA SER A 56 -5.09 -11.97 22.25
C SER A 56 -4.10 -10.94 22.79
N ILE A 57 -4.33 -10.56 24.03
CA ILE A 57 -3.37 -9.78 24.85
C ILE A 57 -2.88 -10.64 26.00
N ALA A 58 -1.80 -10.25 26.67
CA ALA A 58 -1.33 -10.96 27.84
C ALA A 58 -2.32 -10.81 29.01
N SER A 59 -2.38 -11.80 29.91
CA SER A 59 -3.37 -11.82 31.00
C SER A 59 -3.23 -10.66 31.99
N GLU A 60 -2.03 -10.06 32.05
CA GLU A 60 -1.71 -8.91 32.90
C GLU A 60 -1.97 -7.56 32.20
N GLU A 61 -2.28 -7.55 30.90
CA GLU A 61 -2.57 -6.34 30.14
C GLU A 61 -4.04 -5.93 30.30
N SER A 62 -4.28 -4.62 30.33
CA SER A 62 -5.62 -4.05 30.29
C SER A 62 -6.16 -4.01 28.88
N GLU A 63 -7.47 -4.21 28.71
CA GLU A 63 -8.16 -3.94 27.45
C GLU A 63 -8.22 -2.44 27.14
N GLU A 64 -8.11 -1.59 28.16
CA GLU A 64 -8.07 -0.13 28.02
C GLU A 64 -6.83 0.28 27.21
N ASP A 65 -7.02 1.16 26.23
CA ASP A 65 -5.99 1.64 25.32
C ASP A 65 -5.32 0.51 24.48
N ASN A 66 -6.02 -0.58 24.26
CA ASN A 66 -5.49 -1.74 23.51
C ASN A 66 -6.31 -2.05 22.24
N THR A 67 -7.09 -1.09 21.77
CA THR A 67 -7.85 -1.21 20.52
C THR A 67 -7.09 -0.59 19.35
N TYR A 68 -7.16 -1.25 18.20
CA TYR A 68 -6.74 -0.69 16.90
C TYR A 68 -8.00 -0.27 16.14
N LEU A 69 -8.05 0.98 15.70
CA LEU A 69 -9.07 1.46 14.78
C LEU A 69 -8.45 1.66 13.40
N SER A 70 -9.10 1.17 12.38
CA SER A 70 -8.62 1.30 11.00
C SER A 70 -9.74 1.77 10.07
N TYR A 71 -9.46 2.85 9.32
CA TYR A 71 -10.33 3.35 8.26
C TYR A 71 -9.67 3.05 6.92
N ASN A 72 -10.32 2.22 6.10
CA ASN A 72 -9.73 1.68 4.88
C ASN A 72 -10.52 2.11 3.66
N LYS A 73 -9.84 2.53 2.60
CA LYS A 73 -10.44 2.98 1.35
C LYS A 73 -9.71 2.35 0.16
N VAL A 74 -10.48 1.67 -0.68
CA VAL A 74 -9.96 1.18 -1.97
C VAL A 74 -9.79 2.35 -2.94
N ILE A 75 -8.62 2.40 -3.58
CA ILE A 75 -8.20 3.48 -4.48
C ILE A 75 -8.04 2.92 -5.89
N SER A 76 -9.12 2.99 -6.69
CA SER A 76 -9.08 2.57 -8.10
C SER A 76 -8.40 1.19 -8.32
N THR A 77 -7.53 1.10 -9.31
CA THR A 77 -6.65 -0.06 -9.53
C THR A 77 -5.20 0.39 -9.60
N THR A 78 -4.28 -0.53 -9.38
CA THR A 78 -2.84 -0.28 -9.54
C THR A 78 -2.46 0.15 -10.96
N LEU A 79 -3.31 -0.11 -11.96
CA LEU A 79 -3.10 0.33 -13.34
C LEU A 79 -3.38 1.82 -13.58
N ASP A 80 -3.87 2.55 -12.58
CA ASP A 80 -3.99 4.01 -12.61
C ASP A 80 -2.72 4.65 -12.04
N GLU A 81 -1.73 4.89 -12.90
CA GLU A 81 -0.43 5.47 -12.55
C GLU A 81 -0.51 6.75 -11.71
N LYS A 82 -1.49 7.61 -12.05
CA LYS A 82 -1.63 8.92 -11.37
C LYS A 82 -2.11 8.74 -9.95
N LEU A 83 -3.11 7.91 -9.74
CA LEU A 83 -3.62 7.63 -8.40
C LEU A 83 -2.61 6.82 -7.59
N TYR A 84 -1.92 5.86 -8.20
CA TYR A 84 -0.85 5.09 -7.56
C TYR A 84 0.19 6.02 -6.92
N LEU A 85 0.82 6.89 -7.70
CA LEU A 85 1.81 7.86 -7.20
C LEU A 85 1.20 8.93 -6.29
N ALA A 86 -0.01 9.41 -6.60
CA ALA A 86 -0.66 10.45 -5.82
C ALA A 86 -0.92 9.99 -4.38
N PHE A 87 -1.35 8.74 -4.18
CA PHE A 87 -1.63 8.22 -2.85
C PHE A 87 -0.37 7.89 -2.05
N GLU A 88 0.75 7.52 -2.67
CA GLU A 88 2.05 7.48 -1.98
C GLU A 88 2.44 8.84 -1.41
N ILE A 89 2.30 9.89 -2.23
CA ILE A 89 2.61 11.27 -1.80
C ILE A 89 1.62 11.75 -0.73
N LEU A 90 0.33 11.41 -0.87
CA LEU A 90 -0.72 11.78 0.08
C LEU A 90 -0.56 11.06 1.43
N ASP A 91 -0.15 9.81 1.46
CA ASP A 91 0.18 9.11 2.71
C ASP A 91 1.22 9.90 3.52
N TYR A 92 2.29 10.29 2.85
CA TYR A 92 3.31 11.12 3.49
C TYR A 92 2.74 12.47 3.97
N ALA A 93 2.05 13.19 3.10
CA ALA A 93 1.59 14.56 3.39
C ALA A 93 0.49 14.63 4.45
N LEU A 94 -0.36 13.60 4.54
CA LEU A 94 -1.52 13.56 5.43
C LEU A 94 -1.24 12.90 6.79
N LEU A 95 -0.28 11.96 6.85
CA LEU A 95 -0.07 11.10 8.01
C LEU A 95 1.38 11.05 8.51
N SER A 96 2.39 11.18 7.62
CA SER A 96 3.79 10.94 7.99
C SER A 96 4.61 12.22 8.15
N ALA A 97 4.28 13.30 7.43
CA ALA A 97 5.01 14.56 7.50
C ALA A 97 4.89 15.22 8.90
N PRO A 98 5.89 16.00 9.33
CA PRO A 98 5.77 16.82 10.55
C PRO A 98 4.54 17.72 10.51
N GLY A 99 3.63 17.56 11.49
CA GLY A 99 2.37 18.30 11.53
C GLY A 99 1.33 17.86 10.51
N ALA A 100 1.43 16.64 10.03
CA ALA A 100 0.48 16.03 9.10
C ALA A 100 -0.96 16.15 9.61
N PRO A 101 -1.90 16.64 8.78
CA PRO A 101 -3.21 17.10 9.25
C PRO A 101 -4.07 16.00 9.84
N LEU A 102 -4.13 14.80 9.25
CA LEU A 102 -4.91 13.68 9.79
C LEU A 102 -4.32 13.18 11.11
N LYS A 103 -2.99 12.99 11.14
CA LYS A 103 -2.30 12.58 12.37
C LYS A 103 -2.54 13.58 13.49
N LYS A 104 -2.37 14.86 13.20
CA LYS A 104 -2.58 15.94 14.19
C LYS A 104 -4.02 15.98 14.68
N ALA A 105 -5.01 15.96 13.78
CA ALA A 105 -6.41 16.06 14.13
C ALA A 105 -6.87 14.90 15.05
N LEU A 106 -6.44 13.67 14.76
CA LEU A 106 -6.78 12.50 15.56
C LEU A 106 -6.11 12.53 16.94
N LEU A 107 -4.83 12.93 17.02
CA LEU A 107 -4.14 13.08 18.30
C LEU A 107 -4.74 14.22 19.14
N ASP A 108 -5.08 15.36 18.53
CA ASP A 108 -5.73 16.48 19.21
C ASP A 108 -7.13 16.12 19.72
N ALA A 109 -7.83 15.22 19.03
CA ALA A 109 -9.12 14.67 19.47
C ALA A 109 -8.98 13.57 20.54
N GLY A 110 -7.75 13.17 20.87
CA GLY A 110 -7.48 12.10 21.84
C GLY A 110 -7.87 10.70 21.35
N VAL A 111 -7.97 10.49 20.03
CA VAL A 111 -8.30 9.18 19.45
C VAL A 111 -7.03 8.35 19.30
N GLY A 112 -6.84 7.44 20.25
CA GLY A 112 -5.63 6.62 20.32
C GLY A 112 -4.38 7.40 20.72
N LYS A 113 -3.24 6.70 20.75
CA LYS A 113 -1.95 7.27 21.19
C LYS A 113 -0.91 7.33 20.08
N ASP A 114 -1.10 6.55 19.02
CA ASP A 114 -0.24 6.58 17.81
C ASP A 114 -1.10 6.47 16.56
N ILE A 115 -0.84 7.36 15.61
CA ILE A 115 -1.54 7.43 14.34
C ILE A 115 -0.54 7.18 13.22
N SER A 116 -0.88 6.26 12.33
CA SER A 116 -0.09 5.93 11.15
C SER A 116 -0.96 5.84 9.90
N GLY A 117 -0.33 5.98 8.74
CA GLY A 117 -0.90 5.65 7.44
C GLY A 117 -0.37 4.33 6.93
N SER A 118 -1.07 3.75 5.98
CA SER A 118 -0.58 2.67 5.14
C SER A 118 -1.22 2.80 3.76
N TYR A 119 -0.40 2.75 2.73
CA TYR A 119 -0.86 2.61 1.36
C TYR A 119 -0.34 1.29 0.81
N ASP A 120 -1.21 0.28 0.81
CA ASP A 120 -0.92 -1.03 0.24
C ASP A 120 -1.23 -0.99 -1.26
N ASN A 121 -0.21 -0.78 -2.06
CA ASN A 121 -0.28 -0.62 -3.51
C ASN A 121 0.25 -1.83 -4.29
N GLY A 122 0.75 -2.87 -3.61
CA GLY A 122 1.19 -4.13 -4.22
C GLY A 122 0.05 -5.10 -4.60
N VAL A 123 -1.20 -4.64 -4.58
CA VAL A 123 -2.40 -5.43 -4.90
C VAL A 123 -3.20 -4.77 -6.02
N TYR A 124 -4.05 -5.56 -6.73
CA TYR A 124 -4.79 -5.04 -7.89
C TYR A 124 -5.64 -3.81 -7.56
N GLN A 125 -6.28 -3.79 -6.41
CA GLN A 125 -7.03 -2.64 -5.90
C GLN A 125 -6.33 -2.08 -4.67
N PRO A 126 -5.44 -1.09 -4.82
CA PRO A 126 -4.70 -0.50 -3.71
C PRO A 126 -5.61 -0.01 -2.60
N ILE A 127 -5.13 -0.13 -1.36
CA ILE A 127 -5.88 0.25 -0.16
C ILE A 127 -5.12 1.34 0.58
N PHE A 128 -5.78 2.48 0.76
CA PHE A 128 -5.31 3.53 1.66
C PHE A 128 -5.94 3.38 3.02
N SER A 129 -5.13 3.36 4.07
CA SER A 129 -5.57 3.12 5.45
C SER A 129 -5.08 4.23 6.37
N VAL A 130 -5.98 4.65 7.28
CA VAL A 130 -5.63 5.45 8.46
C VAL A 130 -5.80 4.56 9.67
N ILE A 131 -4.75 4.45 10.48
CA ILE A 131 -4.71 3.51 11.60
C ILE A 131 -4.43 4.29 12.88
N SER A 132 -5.31 4.10 13.88
CA SER A 132 -5.10 4.56 15.25
C SER A 132 -4.79 3.36 16.13
N LYS A 133 -3.70 3.43 16.87
CA LYS A 133 -3.25 2.43 17.84
C LYS A 133 -3.44 2.93 19.25
N ASN A 134 -3.59 1.99 20.17
CA ASN A 134 -3.81 2.29 21.58
C ASN A 134 -5.02 3.23 21.77
N ALA A 135 -6.11 2.90 21.07
CA ALA A 135 -7.41 3.53 21.16
C ALA A 135 -8.35 2.69 22.04
N ASN A 136 -9.59 3.14 22.16
CA ASN A 136 -10.67 2.42 22.79
C ASN A 136 -11.83 2.21 21.82
N VAL A 137 -12.62 1.17 22.00
CA VAL A 137 -13.74 0.81 21.10
C VAL A 137 -14.74 1.94 20.96
N GLU A 138 -15.02 2.66 22.05
CA GLU A 138 -15.95 3.78 22.12
C GLU A 138 -15.52 4.98 21.24
N GLN A 139 -14.24 5.05 20.89
CA GLN A 139 -13.70 6.12 20.06
C GLN A 139 -13.95 5.92 18.56
N LYS A 140 -14.57 4.82 18.15
CA LYS A 140 -14.78 4.46 16.74
C LYS A 140 -15.51 5.54 15.95
N GLU A 141 -16.62 6.03 16.45
CA GLU A 141 -17.43 7.05 15.77
C GLU A 141 -16.66 8.37 15.64
N GLU A 142 -15.97 8.76 16.71
CA GLU A 142 -15.12 9.95 16.73
C GLU A 142 -13.96 9.82 15.74
N PHE A 143 -13.34 8.65 15.67
CA PHE A 143 -12.27 8.34 14.72
C PHE A 143 -12.71 8.59 13.27
N VAL A 144 -13.85 8.02 12.87
CA VAL A 144 -14.39 8.20 11.50
C VAL A 144 -14.74 9.66 11.26
N ARG A 145 -15.42 10.31 12.21
CA ARG A 145 -15.83 11.71 12.11
C ARG A 145 -14.65 12.65 11.91
N VAL A 146 -13.61 12.51 12.71
CA VAL A 146 -12.39 13.36 12.62
C VAL A 146 -11.70 13.19 11.28
N ILE A 147 -11.60 11.96 10.77
CA ILE A 147 -11.02 11.71 9.44
C ILE A 147 -11.83 12.42 8.36
N GLU A 148 -13.16 12.19 8.32
CA GLU A 148 -14.01 12.75 7.28
C GLU A 148 -14.04 14.27 7.32
N ASP A 149 -14.15 14.87 8.51
CA ASP A 149 -14.18 16.33 8.67
C ASP A 149 -12.83 16.96 8.26
N THR A 150 -11.72 16.33 8.63
CA THR A 150 -10.39 16.78 8.22
C THR A 150 -10.21 16.69 6.71
N LEU A 151 -10.65 15.61 6.09
CA LEU A 151 -10.59 15.46 4.62
C LEU A 151 -11.50 16.47 3.90
N LYS A 152 -12.72 16.72 4.41
CA LYS A 152 -13.61 17.76 3.89
C LYS A 152 -12.98 19.16 3.98
N ASP A 153 -12.31 19.46 5.10
CA ASP A 153 -11.60 20.72 5.27
C ASP A 153 -10.45 20.88 4.27
N ILE A 154 -9.65 19.81 4.08
CA ILE A 154 -8.55 19.80 3.10
C ILE A 154 -9.07 20.00 1.68
N VAL A 155 -10.18 19.35 1.32
CA VAL A 155 -10.80 19.54 -0.01
C VAL A 155 -11.26 20.98 -0.21
N LYS A 156 -11.81 21.59 0.82
CA LYS A 156 -12.32 22.98 0.78
C LYS A 156 -11.21 24.03 0.76
N ASN A 157 -10.21 23.87 1.62
CA ASN A 157 -9.18 24.89 1.88
C ASN A 157 -7.84 24.61 1.19
N GLY A 158 -7.69 23.41 0.63
CA GLY A 158 -6.47 22.92 0.00
C GLY A 158 -5.49 22.26 0.98
N ILE A 159 -4.63 21.42 0.43
CA ILE A 159 -3.57 20.75 1.17
C ILE A 159 -2.38 21.70 1.41
N ASN A 160 -1.64 21.52 2.47
CA ASN A 160 -0.39 22.22 2.74
C ASN A 160 0.63 21.99 1.61
N LYS A 161 0.87 23.02 0.79
CA LYS A 161 1.76 22.93 -0.38
C LYS A 161 3.21 22.60 -0.01
N LYS A 162 3.68 22.99 1.19
CA LYS A 162 5.05 22.65 1.65
C LYS A 162 5.14 21.15 2.00
N ALA A 163 4.14 20.62 2.69
CA ALA A 163 4.08 19.18 2.99
C ALA A 163 3.97 18.33 1.73
N LEU A 164 3.12 18.75 0.79
CA LEU A 164 2.98 18.09 -0.51
C LEU A 164 4.30 18.08 -1.29
N ARG A 165 4.99 19.23 -1.38
CA ARG A 165 6.30 19.31 -2.04
C ARG A 165 7.36 18.47 -1.34
N ALA A 166 7.34 18.42 -0.01
CA ALA A 166 8.24 17.56 0.75
C ALA A 166 8.00 16.08 0.46
N GLY A 167 6.73 15.66 0.35
CA GLY A 167 6.36 14.30 -0.06
C GLY A 167 6.87 13.95 -1.46
N ILE A 168 6.64 14.84 -2.44
CA ILE A 168 7.14 14.66 -3.81
C ILE A 168 8.67 14.51 -3.79
N ASN A 169 9.38 15.42 -3.15
CA ASN A 169 10.84 15.39 -3.08
C ASN A 169 11.35 14.11 -2.38
N TYR A 170 10.66 13.65 -1.32
CA TYR A 170 11.02 12.44 -0.60
C TYR A 170 10.91 11.20 -1.49
N HIS A 171 9.80 11.05 -2.22
CA HIS A 171 9.60 9.93 -3.14
C HIS A 171 10.55 10.01 -4.33
N GLU A 172 10.73 11.21 -4.93
CA GLU A 172 11.70 11.40 -6.02
C GLU A 172 13.13 11.05 -5.58
N PHE A 173 13.54 11.47 -4.39
CA PHE A 173 14.86 11.16 -3.83
C PHE A 173 15.03 9.65 -3.65
N ARG A 174 14.07 8.99 -2.98
CA ARG A 174 14.11 7.53 -2.78
C ARG A 174 14.21 6.76 -4.10
N PHE A 175 13.44 7.18 -5.09
CA PHE A 175 13.45 6.55 -6.41
C PHE A 175 14.78 6.74 -7.14
N ARG A 176 15.31 7.98 -7.17
CA ARG A 176 16.58 8.29 -7.85
C ARG A 176 17.79 7.64 -7.18
N GLU A 177 17.84 7.65 -5.88
CA GLU A 177 18.94 7.04 -5.12
C GLU A 177 18.79 5.52 -5.01
N ALA A 178 17.64 4.99 -5.38
CA ALA A 178 17.27 3.57 -5.15
C ALA A 178 17.56 3.15 -3.70
N ASP A 179 17.15 4.01 -2.76
CA ASP A 179 17.33 3.78 -1.32
C ASP A 179 16.26 2.83 -0.80
N PHE A 180 16.55 1.56 -0.93
CA PHE A 180 15.72 0.48 -0.41
C PHE A 180 16.32 -0.16 0.85
N GLY A 181 17.18 0.57 1.55
CA GLY A 181 17.88 0.08 2.73
C GLY A 181 18.78 -1.12 2.41
N ASN A 182 18.55 -2.24 3.07
CA ASN A 182 19.36 -3.46 2.91
C ASN A 182 18.91 -4.37 1.76
N TYR A 183 17.87 -4.01 1.02
CA TYR A 183 17.36 -4.83 -0.08
C TYR A 183 18.11 -4.55 -1.40
N PRO A 184 18.40 -5.59 -2.21
CA PRO A 184 19.00 -5.40 -3.52
C PRO A 184 18.12 -4.53 -4.43
N ARG A 185 18.72 -3.50 -5.06
CA ARG A 185 17.99 -2.53 -5.88
C ARG A 185 17.14 -3.17 -6.97
N GLY A 186 17.74 -4.10 -7.72
CA GLY A 186 17.01 -4.77 -8.80
C GLY A 186 15.88 -5.67 -8.32
N LEU A 187 16.00 -6.27 -7.12
CA LEU A 187 14.89 -7.01 -6.52
C LEU A 187 13.71 -6.07 -6.27
N MET A 188 13.96 -4.90 -5.69
CA MET A 188 12.90 -3.93 -5.38
C MET A 188 12.23 -3.38 -6.64
N TYR A 189 13.01 -3.05 -7.67
CA TYR A 189 12.45 -2.68 -8.97
C TYR A 189 11.68 -3.83 -9.61
N GLY A 190 12.17 -5.06 -9.50
CA GLY A 190 11.46 -6.23 -10.00
C GLY A 190 10.13 -6.46 -9.33
N LEU A 191 10.06 -6.30 -8.00
CA LEU A 191 8.79 -6.39 -7.26
C LEU A 191 7.82 -5.30 -7.70
N GLN A 192 8.31 -4.07 -7.89
CA GLN A 192 7.50 -2.95 -8.36
C GLN A 192 6.93 -3.17 -9.78
N LEU A 193 7.69 -3.84 -10.66
CA LEU A 193 7.18 -4.23 -11.98
C LEU A 193 5.95 -5.14 -11.88
N PHE A 194 5.92 -6.02 -10.90
CA PHE A 194 4.81 -6.94 -10.70
C PHE A 194 3.54 -6.25 -10.21
N ASP A 195 3.60 -5.07 -9.60
CA ASP A 195 2.43 -4.31 -9.15
C ASP A 195 1.46 -3.96 -10.31
N SER A 196 1.95 -3.93 -11.54
CA SER A 196 1.13 -3.74 -12.74
C SER A 196 1.16 -4.94 -13.68
N TRP A 197 2.31 -5.57 -13.87
CA TRP A 197 2.50 -6.64 -14.85
C TRP A 197 1.64 -7.87 -14.57
N LEU A 198 1.38 -8.19 -13.32
CA LEU A 198 0.49 -9.30 -12.93
C LEU A 198 -0.97 -9.10 -13.38
N TYR A 199 -1.38 -7.86 -13.62
CA TYR A 199 -2.76 -7.48 -13.93
C TYR A 199 -2.96 -7.02 -15.37
N ASP A 200 -1.88 -6.61 -16.04
CA ASP A 200 -1.87 -6.23 -17.46
C ASP A 200 -0.47 -6.53 -18.05
N GLU A 201 -0.38 -7.61 -18.82
CA GLU A 201 0.87 -8.06 -19.42
C GLU A 201 1.53 -7.03 -20.37
N THR A 202 0.76 -6.06 -20.84
CA THR A 202 1.25 -4.99 -21.71
C THR A 202 1.84 -3.81 -20.95
N LYS A 203 1.74 -3.82 -19.60
CA LYS A 203 2.12 -2.69 -18.75
C LYS A 203 3.14 -3.03 -17.65
N PRO A 204 4.30 -3.62 -17.98
CA PRO A 204 5.29 -3.98 -16.95
C PRO A 204 6.05 -2.78 -16.35
N PHE A 205 5.96 -1.58 -16.93
CA PHE A 205 6.79 -0.41 -16.58
C PHE A 205 5.98 0.86 -16.35
N ILE A 206 4.81 0.77 -15.73
CA ILE A 206 3.98 1.96 -15.51
C ILE A 206 4.26 2.68 -14.19
N HIS A 207 5.01 2.08 -13.29
CA HIS A 207 5.35 2.64 -11.96
C HIS A 207 6.80 3.07 -11.85
#